data_26d0e077c3e1566cb1152f0deb6fdfb2
#
_entry.id   26d0e077c3e1566cb1152f0deb6fdfb2
#
_cell.length_a   1.000
_cell.length_b   1.000
_cell.length_c   1.000
_cell.angle_alpha   90.00
_cell.angle_beta   90.00
_cell.angle_gamma   90.00
#
_symmetry.space_group_name_H-M   'P 1'
#
loop_
_entity.id
_entity.type
_entity.pdbx_description
1 polymer ?
#
loop_
_entity_poly.entity_id
_entity_poly.type
_entity_poly.pdbx_seq_one_letter_code
_entity_poly.pdbx_strand_id
1 'polypeptide(L)'
;MKFAVIADYDAADPQLAVVRPVHREYLTKLHDAGKLVISGPLTDHGGALIVLETESKEEAAAIVDADPFVKSGVFKSWVIRPWNPIFVNKALLPD
;
A
#
# COMPACT_ATOMS: atom_id res chain seq x y z
N MET A 1 14.85 -4.58 -2.83
CA MET A 1 14.05 -5.65 -2.18
C MET A 1 12.59 -5.27 -2.23
N LYS A 2 11.73 -6.24 -2.49
CA LYS A 2 10.29 -5.97 -2.51
C LYS A 2 9.62 -6.49 -1.25
N PHE A 3 8.69 -5.69 -0.74
CA PHE A 3 7.91 -6.04 0.43
C PHE A 3 6.43 -5.90 0.11
N ALA A 4 5.67 -6.94 0.40
CA ALA A 4 4.23 -6.92 0.29
C ALA A 4 3.64 -6.44 1.61
N VAL A 5 2.89 -5.35 1.55
CA VAL A 5 2.14 -4.81 2.67
C VAL A 5 0.68 -5.19 2.47
N ILE A 6 0.14 -5.93 3.42
CA ILE A 6 -1.27 -6.31 3.40
C ILE A 6 -1.92 -5.62 4.59
N ALA A 7 -2.75 -4.64 4.29
CA ALA A 7 -3.42 -3.81 5.29
C ALA A 7 -4.90 -4.15 5.37
N ASP A 8 -5.46 -4.04 6.56
CA ASP A 8 -6.87 -4.26 6.80
C ASP A 8 -7.54 -2.97 7.23
N TYR A 9 -8.71 -2.70 6.69
CA TYR A 9 -9.58 -1.60 7.10
C TYR A 9 -11.03 -1.95 6.81
N ASP A 10 -11.93 -1.22 7.45
CA ASP A 10 -13.36 -1.37 7.25
C ASP A 10 -13.79 -0.54 6.03
N ALA A 11 -14.33 -1.19 5.00
CA ALA A 11 -14.81 -0.50 3.80
C ALA A 11 -15.94 0.49 4.11
N ALA A 12 -16.62 0.35 5.24
CA ALA A 12 -17.69 1.25 5.69
C ALA A 12 -17.17 2.40 6.55
N ASP A 13 -15.87 2.48 6.83
CA ASP A 13 -15.32 3.57 7.64
C ASP A 13 -15.54 4.92 6.93
N PRO A 14 -16.27 5.87 7.56
CA PRO A 14 -16.52 7.17 6.93
C PRO A 14 -15.24 7.99 6.70
N GLN A 15 -14.16 7.73 7.44
CA GLN A 15 -12.88 8.39 7.24
C GLN A 15 -12.18 7.96 5.95
N LEU A 16 -12.55 6.82 5.40
CA LEU A 16 -11.93 6.30 4.19
C LEU A 16 -12.04 7.30 3.03
N ALA A 17 -13.22 7.80 2.76
CA ALA A 17 -13.45 8.77 1.68
C ALA A 17 -12.80 10.13 1.98
N VAL A 18 -12.74 10.52 3.25
CA VAL A 18 -12.15 11.81 3.68
C VAL A 18 -10.64 11.80 3.49
N VAL A 19 -9.97 10.70 3.86
CA VAL A 19 -8.50 10.62 3.85
C VAL A 19 -7.95 10.12 2.51
N ARG A 20 -8.75 9.44 1.71
CA ARG A 20 -8.30 8.83 0.44
C ARG A 20 -7.55 9.79 -0.48
N PRO A 21 -7.98 11.05 -0.71
CA PRO A 21 -7.23 11.94 -1.60
C PRO A 21 -5.80 12.18 -1.12
N VAL A 22 -5.59 12.35 0.18
CA VAL A 22 -4.25 12.56 0.75
C VAL A 22 -3.43 11.29 0.69
N HIS A 23 -4.05 10.13 0.95
CA HIS A 23 -3.41 8.82 0.81
C HIS A 23 -2.93 8.59 -0.63
N ARG A 24 -3.77 8.88 -1.62
CA ARG A 24 -3.42 8.72 -3.04
C ARG A 24 -2.31 9.66 -3.46
N GLU A 25 -2.29 10.88 -2.94
CA GLU A 25 -1.20 11.83 -3.18
C GLU A 25 0.12 11.29 -2.62
N TYR A 26 0.09 10.71 -1.43
CA TYR A 26 1.25 10.06 -0.81
C TYR A 26 1.76 8.90 -1.67
N LEU A 27 0.86 8.03 -2.14
CA LEU A 27 1.24 6.90 -3.00
C LEU A 27 1.80 7.37 -4.35
N THR A 28 1.27 8.47 -4.90
CA THR A 28 1.78 9.05 -6.15
C THR A 28 3.24 9.49 -5.98
N LYS A 29 3.57 10.11 -4.85
CA LYS A 29 4.96 10.50 -4.56
C LYS A 29 5.88 9.28 -4.45
N LEU A 30 5.41 8.19 -3.84
CA LEU A 30 6.17 6.94 -3.77
C LEU A 30 6.35 6.31 -5.16
N HIS A 31 5.31 6.36 -5.98
CA HIS A 31 5.36 5.88 -7.37
C HIS A 31 6.42 6.65 -8.17
N ASP A 32 6.39 7.97 -8.09
CA ASP A 32 7.32 8.83 -8.81
C ASP A 32 8.76 8.66 -8.33
N ALA A 33 8.95 8.30 -7.07
CA ALA A 33 10.26 8.02 -6.50
C ALA A 33 10.77 6.60 -6.77
N GLY A 34 9.98 5.77 -7.47
CA GLY A 34 10.33 4.38 -7.76
C GLY A 34 10.23 3.45 -6.56
N LYS A 35 9.47 3.82 -5.53
CA LYS A 35 9.31 3.04 -4.31
C LYS A 35 7.99 2.27 -4.23
N LEU A 36 7.01 2.64 -5.04
CA LEU A 36 5.75 1.92 -5.15
C LEU A 36 5.77 1.09 -6.43
N VAL A 37 5.65 -0.22 -6.31
CA VAL A 37 5.66 -1.14 -7.45
C VAL A 37 4.26 -1.30 -8.01
N ILE A 38 3.30 -1.65 -7.16
CA ILE A 38 1.90 -1.89 -7.51
C ILE A 38 1.07 -1.79 -6.24
N SER A 39 -0.15 -1.31 -6.35
CA SER A 39 -1.06 -1.27 -5.21
C SER A 39 -2.50 -1.23 -5.66
N GLY A 40 -3.39 -1.64 -4.77
CA GLY A 40 -4.82 -1.56 -5.00
C GLY A 40 -5.60 -2.03 -3.79
N PRO A 41 -6.89 -1.67 -3.73
CA PRO A 41 -7.75 -2.11 -2.64
C PRO A 41 -8.14 -3.57 -2.80
N LEU A 42 -8.34 -4.25 -1.66
CA LEU A 42 -9.02 -5.53 -1.62
C LEU A 42 -10.52 -5.26 -1.72
N THR A 43 -11.20 -5.96 -2.61
CA THR A 43 -12.57 -5.58 -3.01
C THR A 43 -13.68 -6.40 -2.34
N ASP A 44 -13.34 -7.23 -1.37
CA ASP A 44 -14.32 -7.99 -0.59
C ASP A 44 -14.90 -7.12 0.56
N HIS A 45 -14.21 -7.00 1.69
CA HIS A 45 -14.70 -6.24 2.85
C HIS A 45 -13.82 -5.06 3.25
N GLY A 46 -12.76 -4.81 2.49
CA GLY A 46 -11.84 -3.70 2.75
C GLY A 46 -10.42 -4.17 2.97
N GLY A 47 -9.50 -3.22 2.81
CA GLY A 47 -8.08 -3.48 2.90
C GLY A 47 -7.34 -3.12 1.62
N ALA A 48 -6.04 -3.29 1.64
CA ALA A 48 -5.18 -2.96 0.49
C ALA A 48 -3.99 -3.89 0.42
N LEU A 49 -3.54 -4.11 -0.80
CA LEU A 49 -2.23 -4.70 -1.08
C LEU A 49 -1.34 -3.61 -1.66
N ILE A 50 -0.18 -3.41 -1.05
CA ILE A 50 0.80 -2.41 -1.48
C ILE A 50 2.14 -3.10 -1.57
N VAL A 51 2.77 -3.07 -2.73
CA VAL A 51 4.11 -3.64 -2.91
C VAL A 51 5.11 -2.50 -3.03
N LEU A 52 6.08 -2.49 -2.12
CA LEU A 52 7.12 -1.46 -2.05
C LEU A 52 8.46 -2.01 -2.51
N GLU A 53 9.24 -1.15 -3.16
CA GLU A 53 10.64 -1.39 -3.48
C GLU A 53 11.50 -0.57 -2.51
N THR A 54 12.20 -1.23 -1.60
CA THR A 54 13.04 -0.56 -0.60
C THR A 54 14.34 -1.34 -0.41
N GLU A 55 15.29 -0.75 0.28
CA GLU A 55 16.56 -1.41 0.58
C GLU A 55 16.50 -2.28 1.84
N SER A 56 15.48 -2.06 2.68
CA SER A 56 15.33 -2.80 3.93
C SER A 56 13.88 -2.86 4.34
N LYS A 57 13.56 -3.80 5.24
CA LYS A 57 12.24 -3.89 5.85
C LYS A 57 11.94 -2.66 6.72
N GLU A 58 12.96 -2.13 7.37
CA GLU A 58 12.85 -0.93 8.21
C GLU A 58 12.42 0.28 7.38
N GLU A 59 12.94 0.43 6.17
CA GLU A 59 12.51 1.48 5.26
C GLU A 59 11.05 1.28 4.83
N ALA A 60 10.68 0.04 4.51
CA ALA A 60 9.29 -0.27 4.16
C ALA A 60 8.33 0.05 5.31
N ALA A 61 8.71 -0.31 6.53
CA ALA A 61 7.92 -0.01 7.73
C ALA A 61 7.77 1.50 7.95
N ALA A 62 8.84 2.27 7.75
CA ALA A 62 8.79 3.73 7.87
C ALA A 62 7.85 4.36 6.83
N ILE A 63 7.84 3.84 5.61
CA ILE A 63 6.94 4.30 4.56
C ILE A 63 5.47 4.04 4.94
N VAL A 64 5.18 2.85 5.46
CA VAL A 64 3.83 2.51 5.91
C VAL A 64 3.40 3.41 7.08
N ASP A 65 4.27 3.60 8.05
CA ASP A 65 3.97 4.44 9.23
C ASP A 65 3.67 5.89 8.86
N ALA A 66 4.21 6.37 7.75
CA ALA A 66 3.99 7.74 7.27
C ALA A 66 2.74 7.87 6.38
N ASP A 67 2.09 6.76 6.03
CA ASP A 67 0.89 6.79 5.20
C ASP A 67 -0.25 7.49 5.94
N PRO A 68 -0.95 8.44 5.29
CA PRO A 68 -2.13 9.08 5.89
C PRO A 68 -3.20 8.10 6.38
N PHE A 69 -3.35 6.92 5.76
CA PHE A 69 -4.28 5.90 6.25
C PHE A 69 -3.85 5.28 7.58
N VAL A 70 -2.54 5.25 7.86
CA VAL A 70 -2.05 4.84 9.18
C VAL A 70 -2.26 5.96 10.20
N LYS A 71 -1.86 7.17 9.84
CA LYS A 71 -1.93 8.33 10.74
C LYS A 71 -3.36 8.67 11.16
N SER A 72 -4.34 8.45 10.28
CA SER A 72 -5.75 8.73 10.54
C SER A 72 -6.46 7.57 11.23
N GLY A 73 -5.82 6.40 11.36
CA GLY A 73 -6.42 5.21 11.92
C GLY A 73 -7.34 4.45 10.97
N VAL A 74 -7.30 4.75 9.67
CA VAL A 74 -8.06 3.98 8.67
C VAL A 74 -7.52 2.55 8.58
N PHE A 75 -6.20 2.37 8.45
CA PHE A 75 -5.61 1.04 8.55
C PHE A 75 -5.70 0.56 10.00
N LYS A 76 -6.35 -0.58 10.21
CA LYS A 76 -6.54 -1.16 11.55
C LYS A 76 -5.39 -2.09 11.93
N SER A 77 -4.88 -2.82 10.96
CA SER A 77 -3.73 -3.71 11.11
C SER A 77 -3.06 -3.88 9.76
N TRP A 78 -1.80 -4.27 9.79
CA TRP A 78 -1.08 -4.60 8.56
C TRP A 78 0.08 -5.53 8.87
N VAL A 79 0.50 -6.26 7.85
CA VAL A 79 1.72 -7.06 7.86
C VAL A 79 2.62 -6.61 6.73
N ILE A 80 3.93 -6.71 6.91
CA ILE A 80 4.94 -6.39 5.92
C ILE A 80 5.78 -7.65 5.75
N ARG A 81 5.76 -8.21 4.55
CA ARG A 81 6.46 -9.45 4.26
C ARG A 81 7.40 -9.28 3.06
N PRO A 82 8.64 -9.80 3.14
CA PRO A 82 9.50 -9.82 1.96
C PRO A 82 8.85 -10.70 0.87
N TRP A 83 8.94 -10.22 -0.37
CA TRP A 83 8.32 -10.90 -1.50
C TRP A 83 9.27 -10.89 -2.70
N ASN A 84 9.37 -12.02 -3.36
CA ASN A 84 10.16 -12.17 -4.56
C ASN A 84 9.26 -12.60 -5.71
N PRO A 85 8.80 -11.66 -6.56
CA PRO A 85 7.97 -12.02 -7.70
C PRO A 85 8.80 -12.83 -8.73
N ILE A 86 8.26 -13.97 -9.15
CA ILE A 86 8.92 -14.85 -10.10
C ILE A 86 8.27 -14.75 -11.48
N PHE A 87 6.93 -14.70 -11.52
CA PHE A 87 6.19 -14.63 -12.76
C PHE A 87 5.42 -13.33 -12.83
N VAL A 88 5.50 -12.65 -13.98
CA VAL A 88 4.69 -11.46 -14.28
C VAL A 88 4.14 -11.62 -15.69
N ASN A 89 2.83 -11.45 -15.82
CA ASN A 89 2.21 -11.28 -17.13
C ASN A 89 1.81 -9.82 -17.27
N LYS A 90 2.67 -9.03 -17.91
CA LYS A 90 2.49 -7.58 -18.02
C LYS A 90 1.21 -7.19 -18.77
N ALA A 91 0.75 -8.03 -19.68
CA ALA A 91 -0.46 -7.77 -20.45
C ALA A 91 -1.73 -7.78 -19.60
N LEU A 92 -1.68 -8.37 -18.39
CA LEU A 92 -2.81 -8.47 -17.47
C LEU A 92 -2.78 -7.39 -16.38
N LEU A 93 -1.76 -6.54 -16.36
CA LEU A 93 -1.66 -5.45 -15.40
C LEU A 93 -2.26 -4.16 -15.97
N PRO A 94 -2.84 -3.30 -15.14
CA PRO A 94 -3.30 -1.99 -15.59
C PRO A 94 -2.11 -1.13 -16.01
N ASP A 95 -2.38 -0.18 -16.89
CA ASP A 95 -1.36 0.78 -17.36
C ASP A 95 -0.99 1.82 -16.28
#